data_ef062ed5d0e9064e9c278702000fb82f
#
_entry.id   ef062ed5d0e9064e9c278702000fb82f
#
_cell.length_a   1.000
_cell.length_b   1.000
_cell.length_c   1.000
_cell.angle_alpha   90.00
_cell.angle_beta   90.00
_cell.angle_gamma   90.00
#
_symmetry.space_group_name_H-M   'P 1'
#
loop_
_entity.id
_entity.type
_entity.pdbx_description
1 polymer ?
#
loop_
_entity_poly.entity_id
_entity_poly.type
_entity_poly.pdbx_seq_one_letter_code
_entity_poly.pdbx_strand_id
1 'polypeptide(L)'
;MLNNDLIESIVLCFGAQIGKTEAELNMIGFALHQSKAPVMMVYPTDMLAKFNSEKRVQPMITNTEPLANMYNENASSKLELNFNTGNYMVLSGANSPSSLASRAIKYVFFDEVDKYPVFSGKEANPIKLATERTKTFVDAKHVMVSTPTVENGNIWTAFKQAHAQKEFYVPCPHCGEYQKLVFKQIKWPDEAKGNKDRIRDTAYYECVHCKKAIHDKHKMDMLRNGEWRTENEPDCRVRSVGYHLSSLYSPWIAFGKVAYEFFTSKDFPDQLMNFINSWLAEPWRSAKTKSTQTLHFTESTYERGVVPDKATLLIASVDVQLDHFWWEVRAYAPGVKSYLIDYGQASTWDDLEEIIVNREYPTEFGEPRQVMKAGIDSGFRTDEVYQFCARFPEICIPLKGSSNHKTLTAPYSMSSVEKGVIGGLKLYVLNTDYWKDFIFARMVRPTDEVGTIHLFKDCPQEYTDHLRSEEKQEIRNVKTGEVTVQWKPLTGHPTNHLLDTCTYNAAVADIAGVKYLTEPEAYEESNSVTEAIDYGVGMGNTNHWFR
;
A
#
# COMPACT_ATOMS: atom_id res chain seq x y z
N MET A 1 9.65 -27.14 -17.22
CA MET A 1 8.19 -27.10 -17.33
C MET A 1 7.69 -26.86 -18.74
N LEU A 2 8.27 -25.93 -19.47
CA LEU A 2 7.88 -25.74 -20.88
C LEU A 2 8.04 -27.02 -21.75
N ASN A 3 8.99 -27.89 -21.39
CA ASN A 3 9.21 -29.20 -22.07
C ASN A 3 8.27 -30.31 -21.59
N ASN A 4 7.40 -30.05 -20.64
CA ASN A 4 6.47 -31.07 -20.18
C ASN A 4 5.12 -30.85 -20.89
N ASP A 5 4.81 -31.69 -21.84
CA ASP A 5 3.59 -31.59 -22.65
C ASP A 5 2.30 -31.72 -21.83
N LEU A 6 2.40 -32.28 -20.64
CA LEU A 6 1.26 -32.40 -19.72
C LEU A 6 0.86 -31.08 -19.05
N ILE A 7 1.80 -30.14 -18.91
CA ILE A 7 1.57 -28.87 -18.24
C ILE A 7 1.10 -27.84 -19.26
N GLU A 8 -0.13 -27.37 -19.11
CA GLU A 8 -0.76 -26.36 -19.97
C GLU A 8 -0.58 -24.94 -19.41
N SER A 9 -0.64 -24.78 -18.07
CA SER A 9 -0.56 -23.48 -17.41
C SER A 9 0.52 -23.43 -16.34
N ILE A 10 1.27 -22.32 -16.32
CA ILE A 10 2.31 -22.02 -15.35
C ILE A 10 1.97 -20.65 -14.74
N VAL A 11 1.88 -20.60 -13.41
CA VAL A 11 1.53 -19.38 -12.67
C VAL A 11 2.68 -19.00 -11.74
N LEU A 12 3.24 -17.80 -11.93
CA LEU A 12 4.31 -17.25 -11.09
C LEU A 12 3.75 -16.10 -10.23
N CYS A 13 3.23 -16.43 -9.05
CA CYS A 13 2.74 -15.47 -8.05
C CYS A 13 3.91 -15.02 -7.17
N PHE A 14 4.64 -14.01 -7.61
CA PHE A 14 5.92 -13.63 -7.04
C PHE A 14 5.91 -12.19 -6.53
N GLY A 15 6.66 -11.94 -5.46
CA GLY A 15 6.91 -10.60 -4.96
C GLY A 15 7.64 -9.70 -5.97
N ALA A 16 7.79 -8.42 -5.64
CA ALA A 16 8.52 -7.49 -6.48
C ALA A 16 10.03 -7.76 -6.45
N GLN A 17 10.71 -7.49 -7.58
CA GLN A 17 12.18 -7.50 -7.71
C GLN A 17 12.89 -8.81 -7.31
N ILE A 18 12.25 -9.97 -7.56
CA ILE A 18 12.84 -11.29 -7.29
C ILE A 18 13.11 -12.10 -8.57
N GLY A 19 13.19 -11.42 -9.71
CA GLY A 19 13.60 -12.05 -10.98
C GLY A 19 12.47 -12.66 -11.82
N LYS A 20 11.20 -12.37 -11.51
CA LYS A 20 10.03 -12.92 -12.24
C LYS A 20 10.09 -12.64 -13.76
N THR A 21 10.40 -11.40 -14.15
CA THR A 21 10.51 -11.01 -15.56
C THR A 21 11.70 -11.67 -16.27
N GLU A 22 12.82 -11.88 -15.58
CA GLU A 22 13.96 -12.61 -16.15
C GLU A 22 13.64 -14.08 -16.39
N ALA A 23 12.91 -14.71 -15.47
CA ALA A 23 12.43 -16.08 -15.66
C ALA A 23 11.51 -16.17 -16.89
N GLU A 24 10.62 -15.19 -17.07
CA GLU A 24 9.71 -15.10 -18.21
C GLU A 24 10.47 -14.90 -19.54
N LEU A 25 11.44 -13.98 -19.59
CA LEU A 25 12.28 -13.76 -20.76
C LEU A 25 13.08 -15.01 -21.15
N ASN A 26 13.60 -15.74 -20.16
CA ASN A 26 14.27 -17.03 -20.42
C ASN A 26 13.31 -18.07 -21.01
N MET A 27 12.06 -18.13 -20.54
CA MET A 27 11.04 -19.02 -21.10
C MET A 27 10.66 -18.62 -22.54
N ILE A 28 10.57 -17.31 -22.83
CA ILE A 28 10.34 -16.78 -24.17
C ILE A 28 11.50 -17.16 -25.10
N GLY A 29 12.75 -16.94 -24.68
CA GLY A 29 13.93 -17.32 -25.44
C GLY A 29 13.96 -18.82 -25.78
N PHE A 30 13.59 -19.65 -24.79
CA PHE A 30 13.42 -21.10 -25.01
C PHE A 30 12.33 -21.41 -26.06
N ALA A 31 11.14 -20.79 -25.95
CA ALA A 31 10.03 -21.02 -26.87
C ALA A 31 10.38 -20.60 -28.29
N LEU A 32 11.06 -19.49 -28.47
CA LEU A 32 11.51 -19.00 -29.80
C LEU A 32 12.59 -19.88 -30.42
N HIS A 33 13.58 -20.31 -29.64
CA HIS A 33 14.73 -21.07 -30.16
C HIS A 33 14.45 -22.56 -30.30
N GLN A 34 13.98 -23.20 -29.21
CA GLN A 34 13.82 -24.66 -29.16
C GLN A 34 12.52 -25.14 -29.80
N SER A 35 11.40 -24.49 -29.51
CA SER A 35 10.10 -24.87 -30.06
C SER A 35 9.84 -24.29 -31.45
N LYS A 36 10.51 -23.20 -31.81
CA LYS A 36 10.30 -22.46 -33.08
C LYS A 36 8.81 -22.18 -33.34
N ALA A 37 8.08 -21.83 -32.31
CA ALA A 37 6.63 -21.67 -32.34
C ALA A 37 6.20 -20.20 -32.16
N PRO A 38 4.97 -19.84 -32.59
CA PRO A 38 4.44 -18.51 -32.39
C PRO A 38 4.27 -18.20 -30.90
N VAL A 39 4.75 -17.01 -30.47
CA VAL A 39 4.71 -16.52 -29.11
C VAL A 39 3.89 -15.23 -29.05
N MET A 40 3.07 -15.08 -28.03
CA MET A 40 2.43 -13.82 -27.69
C MET A 40 2.85 -13.41 -26.28
N MET A 41 3.20 -12.14 -26.11
CA MET A 41 3.46 -11.50 -24.83
C MET A 41 2.45 -10.39 -24.60
N VAL A 42 1.72 -10.46 -23.49
CA VAL A 42 0.68 -9.49 -23.14
C VAL A 42 1.13 -8.68 -21.94
N TYR A 43 1.04 -7.37 -22.06
CA TYR A 43 1.32 -6.38 -21.02
C TYR A 43 0.03 -5.63 -20.62
N PRO A 44 -0.01 -4.91 -19.48
CA PRO A 44 -1.18 -4.12 -19.11
C PRO A 44 -1.64 -3.12 -20.17
N THR A 45 -0.69 -2.47 -20.87
CA THR A 45 -0.97 -1.46 -21.91
C THR A 45 -0.04 -1.60 -23.12
N ASP A 46 -0.47 -1.11 -24.29
CA ASP A 46 0.36 -1.07 -25.49
C ASP A 46 1.63 -0.24 -25.33
N MET A 47 1.58 0.81 -24.51
CA MET A 47 2.76 1.62 -24.20
C MET A 47 3.82 0.79 -23.47
N LEU A 48 3.42 -0.02 -22.48
CA LEU A 48 4.31 -0.94 -21.77
C LEU A 48 4.81 -2.06 -22.69
N ALA A 49 3.97 -2.56 -23.58
CA ALA A 49 4.37 -3.55 -24.57
C ALA A 49 5.49 -3.02 -25.48
N LYS A 50 5.36 -1.79 -26.00
CA LYS A 50 6.38 -1.12 -26.81
C LYS A 50 7.67 -0.91 -26.03
N PHE A 51 7.57 -0.37 -24.81
CA PHE A 51 8.72 -0.11 -23.95
C PHE A 51 9.50 -1.39 -23.64
N ASN A 52 8.81 -2.45 -23.21
CA ASN A 52 9.46 -3.71 -22.87
C ASN A 52 10.02 -4.44 -24.12
N SER A 53 9.36 -4.30 -25.26
CA SER A 53 9.92 -4.78 -26.53
C SER A 53 11.30 -4.18 -26.79
N GLU A 54 11.40 -2.86 -26.79
CA GLU A 54 12.64 -2.13 -27.10
C GLU A 54 13.73 -2.28 -26.03
N LYS A 55 13.35 -2.32 -24.75
CA LYS A 55 14.29 -2.27 -23.63
C LYS A 55 14.65 -3.63 -23.03
N ARG A 56 13.88 -4.66 -23.29
CA ARG A 56 14.04 -5.98 -22.68
C ARG A 56 14.07 -7.12 -23.72
N VAL A 57 13.01 -7.27 -24.50
CA VAL A 57 12.85 -8.42 -25.40
C VAL A 57 13.83 -8.38 -26.58
N GLN A 58 13.89 -7.26 -27.31
CA GLN A 58 14.82 -7.14 -28.44
C GLN A 58 16.29 -7.23 -27.98
N PRO A 59 16.75 -6.55 -26.91
CA PRO A 59 18.09 -6.75 -26.39
C PRO A 59 18.38 -8.20 -25.96
N MET A 60 17.42 -8.89 -25.36
CA MET A 60 17.58 -10.32 -25.03
C MET A 60 17.80 -11.16 -26.30
N ILE A 61 17.03 -10.91 -27.35
CA ILE A 61 17.16 -11.62 -28.63
C ILE A 61 18.50 -11.30 -29.28
N THR A 62 18.88 -10.05 -29.41
CA THR A 62 20.09 -9.62 -30.12
C THR A 62 21.40 -9.96 -29.39
N ASN A 63 21.37 -9.99 -28.06
CA ASN A 63 22.53 -10.34 -27.22
C ASN A 63 22.67 -11.87 -26.97
N THR A 64 21.70 -12.68 -27.42
CA THR A 64 21.73 -14.13 -27.28
C THR A 64 22.03 -14.72 -28.66
N GLU A 65 23.27 -15.14 -28.90
CA GLU A 65 23.77 -15.58 -30.23
C GLU A 65 22.82 -16.54 -30.97
N PRO A 66 22.28 -17.62 -30.38
CA PRO A 66 21.34 -18.48 -31.05
C PRO A 66 20.05 -17.83 -31.53
N LEU A 67 19.55 -16.82 -30.76
CA LEU A 67 18.35 -16.06 -31.11
C LEU A 67 18.67 -15.00 -32.17
N ALA A 68 19.80 -14.30 -32.04
CA ALA A 68 20.26 -13.27 -32.97
C ALA A 68 20.41 -13.83 -34.39
N ASN A 69 20.96 -15.04 -34.50
CA ASN A 69 21.15 -15.74 -35.81
C ASN A 69 19.80 -16.09 -36.49
N MET A 70 18.72 -16.18 -35.74
CA MET A 70 17.38 -16.45 -36.26
C MET A 70 16.56 -15.17 -36.50
N TYR A 71 16.92 -14.09 -35.88
CA TYR A 71 16.12 -12.84 -35.87
C TYR A 71 16.17 -12.14 -37.23
N ASN A 72 15.01 -11.73 -37.74
CA ASN A 72 14.88 -10.97 -38.98
C ASN A 72 14.48 -9.52 -38.66
N GLU A 73 15.48 -8.68 -38.44
CA GLU A 73 15.27 -7.28 -38.06
C GLU A 73 14.49 -6.49 -39.11
N ASN A 74 14.80 -6.75 -40.42
CA ASN A 74 14.16 -6.03 -41.53
C ASN A 74 12.66 -6.33 -41.68
N ALA A 75 12.22 -7.52 -41.25
CA ALA A 75 10.82 -7.91 -41.29
C ALA A 75 10.11 -7.67 -39.95
N SER A 76 10.80 -7.09 -38.95
CA SER A 76 10.29 -6.90 -37.60
C SER A 76 9.86 -5.48 -37.36
N SER A 77 8.93 -5.30 -36.40
CA SER A 77 8.50 -4.02 -35.87
C SER A 77 8.62 -4.02 -34.34
N LYS A 78 8.25 -2.90 -33.68
CA LYS A 78 8.29 -2.84 -32.20
C LYS A 78 7.37 -3.84 -31.51
N LEU A 79 6.25 -4.22 -32.12
CA LEU A 79 5.25 -5.12 -31.55
C LEU A 79 5.14 -6.47 -32.24
N GLU A 80 5.90 -6.68 -33.31
CA GLU A 80 5.94 -7.93 -34.05
C GLU A 80 7.38 -8.25 -34.44
N LEU A 81 7.93 -9.30 -33.85
CA LEU A 81 9.30 -9.74 -34.07
C LEU A 81 9.26 -11.02 -34.90
N ASN A 82 9.90 -11.02 -36.09
CA ASN A 82 9.88 -12.10 -37.02
C ASN A 82 11.23 -12.84 -37.05
N PHE A 83 11.19 -14.15 -37.30
CA PHE A 83 12.36 -14.99 -37.34
C PHE A 83 12.49 -15.72 -38.69
N ASN A 84 13.72 -15.90 -39.16
CA ASN A 84 14.03 -16.59 -40.43
C ASN A 84 13.56 -18.05 -40.46
N THR A 85 13.23 -18.60 -39.30
CA THR A 85 12.65 -19.95 -39.14
C THR A 85 11.14 -20.00 -39.34
N GLY A 86 10.51 -18.86 -39.66
CA GLY A 86 9.06 -18.75 -39.91
C GLY A 86 8.19 -18.57 -38.69
N ASN A 87 8.73 -18.67 -37.47
CA ASN A 87 8.02 -18.31 -36.27
C ASN A 87 8.09 -16.80 -36.02
N TYR A 88 7.23 -16.32 -35.14
CA TYR A 88 7.11 -14.90 -34.79
C TYR A 88 6.74 -14.72 -33.33
N MET A 89 7.00 -13.52 -32.84
CA MET A 89 6.53 -13.08 -31.50
C MET A 89 5.74 -11.79 -31.65
N VAL A 90 4.55 -11.76 -31.03
CA VAL A 90 3.68 -10.57 -30.95
C VAL A 90 3.65 -10.05 -29.53
N LEU A 91 3.79 -8.73 -29.37
CA LEU A 91 3.62 -8.05 -28.10
C LEU A 91 2.35 -7.20 -28.17
N SER A 92 1.51 -7.24 -27.15
CA SER A 92 0.20 -6.56 -27.12
C SER A 92 -0.11 -6.01 -25.74
N GLY A 93 -0.92 -4.95 -25.69
CA GLY A 93 -1.56 -4.52 -24.45
C GLY A 93 -2.85 -5.30 -24.18
N ALA A 94 -3.15 -5.51 -22.91
CA ALA A 94 -4.40 -6.16 -22.47
C ALA A 94 -5.66 -5.36 -22.85
N ASN A 95 -5.52 -4.07 -23.16
CA ASN A 95 -6.59 -3.18 -23.60
C ASN A 95 -6.83 -3.19 -25.13
N SER A 96 -6.14 -4.03 -25.89
CA SER A 96 -6.17 -4.07 -27.36
C SER A 96 -6.81 -5.36 -27.88
N PRO A 97 -8.15 -5.48 -27.95
CA PRO A 97 -8.85 -6.72 -28.27
C PRO A 97 -8.49 -7.26 -29.65
N SER A 98 -8.35 -6.38 -30.66
CA SER A 98 -7.98 -6.78 -32.03
C SER A 98 -6.61 -7.46 -32.10
N SER A 99 -5.62 -6.98 -31.33
CA SER A 99 -4.29 -7.57 -31.27
C SER A 99 -4.30 -8.92 -30.56
N LEU A 100 -5.10 -9.05 -29.49
CA LEU A 100 -5.25 -10.30 -28.74
C LEU A 100 -5.99 -11.39 -29.52
N ALA A 101 -6.81 -11.02 -30.51
CA ALA A 101 -7.68 -11.92 -31.25
C ALA A 101 -7.15 -12.30 -32.65
N SER A 102 -6.00 -11.82 -33.10
CA SER A 102 -5.65 -11.80 -34.53
C SER A 102 -4.98 -13.05 -35.08
N ARG A 103 -4.29 -13.88 -34.28
CA ARG A 103 -3.36 -14.94 -34.78
C ARG A 103 -3.40 -16.19 -33.94
N ALA A 104 -3.02 -17.33 -34.57
CA ALA A 104 -2.81 -18.59 -33.87
C ALA A 104 -1.48 -18.55 -33.09
N ILE A 105 -1.50 -18.85 -31.81
CA ILE A 105 -0.38 -18.74 -30.87
C ILE A 105 -0.20 -20.06 -30.14
N LYS A 106 1.03 -20.50 -29.94
CA LYS A 106 1.33 -21.69 -29.14
C LYS A 106 1.68 -21.33 -27.69
N TYR A 107 2.49 -20.28 -27.47
CA TYR A 107 2.92 -19.84 -26.17
C TYR A 107 2.37 -18.44 -25.89
N VAL A 108 1.57 -18.29 -24.83
CA VAL A 108 1.10 -16.99 -24.36
C VAL A 108 1.69 -16.69 -22.99
N PHE A 109 2.36 -15.55 -22.90
CA PHE A 109 2.92 -15.00 -21.68
C PHE A 109 2.10 -13.78 -21.26
N PHE A 110 1.73 -13.71 -20.00
CA PHE A 110 0.94 -12.62 -19.43
C PHE A 110 1.70 -11.99 -18.27
N ASP A 111 2.29 -10.82 -18.48
CA ASP A 111 3.01 -10.09 -17.43
C ASP A 111 2.10 -9.10 -16.70
N GLU A 112 2.23 -9.05 -15.37
CA GLU A 112 1.47 -8.17 -14.48
C GLU A 112 -0.06 -8.31 -14.64
N VAL A 113 -0.56 -9.56 -14.63
CA VAL A 113 -1.98 -9.87 -14.92
C VAL A 113 -2.98 -9.23 -13.96
N ASP A 114 -2.57 -8.89 -12.74
CA ASP A 114 -3.44 -8.20 -11.78
C ASP A 114 -3.68 -6.72 -12.13
N LYS A 115 -2.90 -6.18 -13.07
CA LYS A 115 -3.07 -4.82 -13.60
C LYS A 115 -3.91 -4.77 -14.88
N TYR A 116 -4.43 -5.91 -15.34
CA TYR A 116 -5.24 -5.96 -16.54
C TYR A 116 -6.65 -5.39 -16.29
N PRO A 117 -7.25 -4.76 -17.31
CA PRO A 117 -8.65 -4.37 -17.23
C PRO A 117 -9.54 -5.62 -17.16
N VAL A 118 -10.72 -5.49 -16.54
CA VAL A 118 -11.69 -6.59 -16.45
C VAL A 118 -12.13 -7.06 -17.85
N PHE A 119 -12.29 -6.13 -18.77
CA PHE A 119 -12.63 -6.37 -20.17
C PHE A 119 -11.63 -5.68 -21.10
N SER A 120 -11.26 -6.34 -22.18
CA SER A 120 -10.51 -5.72 -23.27
C SER A 120 -11.50 -4.99 -24.18
N GLY A 121 -11.52 -3.66 -24.11
CA GLY A 121 -12.52 -2.84 -24.80
C GLY A 121 -13.95 -3.19 -24.39
N LYS A 122 -14.75 -3.68 -25.36
CA LYS A 122 -16.14 -4.16 -25.14
C LYS A 122 -16.26 -5.69 -25.18
N GLU A 123 -15.14 -6.38 -25.29
CA GLU A 123 -15.08 -7.83 -25.43
C GLU A 123 -14.82 -8.55 -24.08
N ALA A 124 -14.39 -9.79 -24.11
CA ALA A 124 -14.13 -10.61 -22.94
C ALA A 124 -12.87 -10.20 -22.18
N ASN A 125 -12.61 -10.83 -21.05
CA ASN A 125 -11.35 -10.69 -20.29
C ASN A 125 -10.13 -10.93 -21.18
N PRO A 126 -9.08 -10.08 -21.11
CA PRO A 126 -7.90 -10.17 -21.97
C PRO A 126 -7.20 -11.53 -21.94
N ILE A 127 -7.09 -12.15 -20.76
CA ILE A 127 -6.48 -13.48 -20.60
C ILE A 127 -7.26 -14.50 -21.41
N LYS A 128 -8.60 -14.46 -21.33
CA LYS A 128 -9.46 -15.37 -22.06
C LYS A 128 -9.36 -15.16 -23.57
N LEU A 129 -9.34 -13.92 -24.05
CA LEU A 129 -9.21 -13.60 -25.48
C LEU A 129 -7.90 -14.15 -26.05
N ALA A 130 -6.77 -13.93 -25.39
CA ALA A 130 -5.47 -14.43 -25.85
C ALA A 130 -5.39 -15.97 -25.77
N THR A 131 -5.93 -16.58 -24.71
CA THR A 131 -5.96 -18.04 -24.53
C THR A 131 -6.78 -18.72 -25.63
N GLU A 132 -7.87 -18.13 -26.14
CA GLU A 132 -8.64 -18.66 -27.25
C GLU A 132 -7.81 -18.85 -28.53
N ARG A 133 -6.69 -18.11 -28.69
CA ARG A 133 -5.80 -18.21 -29.86
C ARG A 133 -4.90 -19.44 -29.82
N THR A 134 -4.87 -20.15 -28.70
CA THR A 134 -4.02 -21.35 -28.56
C THR A 134 -4.72 -22.65 -28.91
N LYS A 135 -6.01 -22.66 -29.17
CA LYS A 135 -6.84 -23.87 -29.40
C LYS A 135 -6.38 -24.77 -30.51
N THR A 136 -5.60 -24.27 -31.47
CA THR A 136 -5.06 -25.06 -32.58
C THR A 136 -3.81 -25.85 -32.20
N PHE A 137 -3.22 -25.61 -31.03
CA PHE A 137 -2.03 -26.29 -30.53
C PHE A 137 -2.40 -27.15 -29.31
N VAL A 138 -2.21 -28.48 -29.46
CA VAL A 138 -2.55 -29.46 -28.42
C VAL A 138 -1.64 -29.29 -27.17
N ASP A 139 -0.42 -28.84 -27.39
CA ASP A 139 0.63 -28.64 -26.39
C ASP A 139 0.88 -27.15 -26.09
N ALA A 140 -0.16 -26.33 -26.23
CA ALA A 140 -0.09 -24.91 -25.92
C ALA A 140 0.28 -24.64 -24.46
N LYS A 141 0.95 -23.51 -24.21
CA LYS A 141 1.36 -23.08 -22.86
C LYS A 141 0.86 -21.66 -22.55
N HIS A 142 0.33 -21.49 -21.36
CA HIS A 142 -0.06 -20.22 -20.79
C HIS A 142 0.79 -19.93 -19.57
N VAL A 143 1.56 -18.86 -19.59
CA VAL A 143 2.42 -18.43 -18.48
C VAL A 143 1.87 -17.14 -17.93
N MET A 144 1.45 -17.11 -16.66
CA MET A 144 0.94 -15.93 -15.98
C MET A 144 1.94 -15.48 -14.91
N VAL A 145 2.29 -14.21 -14.94
CA VAL A 145 3.27 -13.62 -14.01
C VAL A 145 2.68 -12.36 -13.41
N SER A 146 2.66 -12.23 -12.10
CA SER A 146 2.29 -10.98 -11.42
C SER A 146 2.69 -10.99 -9.95
N THR A 147 2.76 -9.80 -9.38
CA THR A 147 2.61 -9.57 -7.96
C THR A 147 1.12 -9.58 -7.63
N PRO A 148 0.64 -10.29 -6.60
CA PRO A 148 -0.77 -10.31 -6.24
C PRO A 148 -1.23 -8.95 -5.70
N THR A 149 -2.47 -8.60 -5.94
CA THR A 149 -3.08 -7.36 -5.43
C THR A 149 -4.15 -7.65 -4.37
N VAL A 150 -5.25 -8.27 -4.74
CA VAL A 150 -6.37 -8.61 -3.87
C VAL A 150 -6.70 -10.10 -3.96
N GLU A 151 -7.51 -10.64 -3.03
CA GLU A 151 -7.85 -12.07 -3.02
C GLU A 151 -8.52 -12.57 -4.31
N ASN A 152 -9.32 -11.72 -4.95
CA ASN A 152 -9.97 -12.02 -6.22
C ASN A 152 -9.14 -11.57 -7.45
N GLY A 153 -7.88 -11.19 -7.25
CA GLY A 153 -6.95 -10.83 -8.32
C GLY A 153 -6.67 -12.02 -9.25
N ASN A 154 -6.34 -11.72 -10.49
CA ASN A 154 -6.13 -12.74 -11.52
C ASN A 154 -5.04 -13.74 -11.12
N ILE A 155 -3.89 -13.25 -10.63
CA ILE A 155 -2.75 -14.11 -10.32
C ILE A 155 -2.99 -14.98 -9.08
N TRP A 156 -3.59 -14.41 -8.02
CA TRP A 156 -3.87 -15.18 -6.82
C TRP A 156 -4.93 -16.25 -7.06
N THR A 157 -5.99 -15.90 -7.81
CA THR A 157 -7.02 -16.84 -8.23
C THR A 157 -6.42 -17.97 -9.06
N ALA A 158 -5.58 -17.65 -10.06
CA ALA A 158 -4.91 -18.65 -10.90
C ALA A 158 -3.96 -19.54 -10.07
N PHE A 159 -3.22 -18.97 -9.12
CA PHE A 159 -2.36 -19.74 -8.20
C PHE A 159 -3.18 -20.71 -7.34
N LYS A 160 -4.27 -20.24 -6.74
CA LYS A 160 -5.14 -21.07 -5.88
C LYS A 160 -5.90 -22.16 -6.65
N GLN A 161 -6.17 -21.94 -7.93
CA GLN A 161 -6.82 -22.92 -8.81
C GLN A 161 -5.82 -23.85 -9.51
N ALA A 162 -4.52 -23.63 -9.38
CA ALA A 162 -3.52 -24.50 -9.94
C ALA A 162 -3.59 -25.90 -9.32
N HIS A 163 -3.51 -26.95 -10.16
CA HIS A 163 -3.54 -28.36 -9.72
C HIS A 163 -2.40 -28.68 -8.76
N ALA A 164 -1.21 -28.14 -9.00
CA ALA A 164 -0.08 -28.24 -8.07
C ALA A 164 0.35 -26.83 -7.63
N GLN A 165 0.20 -26.54 -6.34
CA GLN A 165 0.65 -25.29 -5.74
C GLN A 165 2.00 -25.53 -5.07
N LYS A 166 3.03 -24.83 -5.52
CA LYS A 166 4.41 -25.03 -5.08
C LYS A 166 4.94 -23.85 -4.29
N GLU A 167 5.57 -24.18 -3.18
CA GLU A 167 6.30 -23.27 -2.30
C GLU A 167 7.78 -23.67 -2.27
N PHE A 168 8.65 -22.69 -2.07
CA PHE A 168 10.09 -22.95 -2.03
C PHE A 168 10.57 -23.18 -0.60
N TYR A 169 11.15 -24.36 -0.36
CA TYR A 169 11.68 -24.77 0.92
C TYR A 169 13.20 -24.69 0.92
N VAL A 170 13.76 -24.20 2.02
CA VAL A 170 15.20 -24.05 2.20
C VAL A 170 15.67 -24.77 3.46
N PRO A 171 16.86 -25.41 3.45
CA PRO A 171 17.37 -26.10 4.63
C PRO A 171 17.89 -25.10 5.66
N CYS A 172 17.65 -25.39 6.94
CA CYS A 172 18.23 -24.62 8.03
C CYS A 172 19.74 -24.88 8.12
N PRO A 173 20.61 -23.85 8.22
CA PRO A 173 22.06 -24.05 8.30
C PRO A 173 22.53 -24.70 9.60
N HIS A 174 21.66 -24.82 10.60
CA HIS A 174 22.00 -25.38 11.92
C HIS A 174 21.50 -26.81 12.13
N CYS A 175 20.29 -27.15 11.66
CA CYS A 175 19.71 -28.49 11.87
C CYS A 175 19.44 -29.24 10.56
N GLY A 176 19.59 -28.63 9.41
CA GLY A 176 19.33 -29.25 8.11
C GLY A 176 17.87 -29.39 7.71
N GLU A 177 16.93 -29.16 8.64
CA GLU A 177 15.50 -29.30 8.35
C GLU A 177 15.01 -28.24 7.38
N TYR A 178 14.17 -28.66 6.43
CA TYR A 178 13.63 -27.78 5.40
C TYR A 178 12.43 -26.97 5.91
N GLN A 179 12.39 -25.70 5.59
CA GLN A 179 11.33 -24.78 6.01
C GLN A 179 11.01 -23.74 4.95
N LYS A 180 9.77 -23.24 4.92
CA LYS A 180 9.41 -22.03 4.19
C LYS A 180 9.90 -20.80 4.92
N LEU A 181 10.30 -19.77 4.16
CA LEU A 181 10.57 -18.47 4.76
C LEU A 181 9.25 -17.68 4.86
N VAL A 182 8.86 -17.37 6.10
CA VAL A 182 7.66 -16.61 6.43
C VAL A 182 7.98 -15.41 7.30
N PHE A 183 7.30 -14.30 7.10
CA PHE A 183 7.58 -13.05 7.82
C PHE A 183 7.50 -13.20 9.34
N LYS A 184 6.58 -14.00 9.85
CA LYS A 184 6.39 -14.27 11.30
C LYS A 184 7.65 -14.79 12.00
N GLN A 185 8.57 -15.40 11.28
CA GLN A 185 9.83 -15.94 11.80
C GLN A 185 10.98 -14.92 11.82
N ILE A 186 10.78 -13.71 11.31
CA ILE A 186 11.75 -12.64 11.50
C ILE A 186 11.60 -12.13 12.94
N LYS A 187 12.71 -12.15 13.66
CA LYS A 187 12.82 -11.77 15.08
C LYS A 187 13.89 -10.71 15.24
N TRP A 188 13.82 -9.99 16.33
CA TRP A 188 14.79 -8.97 16.75
C TRP A 188 14.90 -8.98 18.27
N PRO A 189 16.03 -8.52 18.85
CA PRO A 189 16.21 -8.41 20.29
C PRO A 189 15.23 -7.42 20.93
N ASP A 190 14.90 -7.64 22.19
CA ASP A 190 13.96 -6.79 22.93
C ASP A 190 14.45 -5.34 23.03
N GLU A 191 15.76 -5.12 23.10
CA GLU A 191 16.41 -3.80 23.16
C GLU A 191 16.23 -2.99 21.87
N ALA A 192 15.88 -3.62 20.77
CA ALA A 192 15.59 -2.97 19.50
C ALA A 192 14.12 -2.54 19.36
N LYS A 193 13.22 -3.00 20.28
CA LYS A 193 11.80 -2.64 20.22
C LYS A 193 11.62 -1.11 20.24
N GLY A 194 10.73 -0.63 19.38
CA GLY A 194 10.44 0.80 19.24
C GLY A 194 11.41 1.58 18.34
N ASN A 195 12.56 1.03 17.98
CA ASN A 195 13.51 1.67 17.08
C ASN A 195 13.69 0.85 15.80
N LYS A 196 13.08 1.32 14.70
CA LYS A 196 13.08 0.61 13.40
C LYS A 196 14.47 0.43 12.79
N ASP A 197 15.40 1.36 13.03
CA ASP A 197 16.77 1.27 12.50
C ASP A 197 17.56 0.20 13.26
N ARG A 198 17.43 0.13 14.59
CA ARG A 198 18.00 -0.96 15.38
C ARG A 198 17.43 -2.32 14.99
N ILE A 199 16.11 -2.40 14.75
CA ILE A 199 15.47 -3.62 14.24
C ILE A 199 16.10 -4.01 12.89
N ARG A 200 16.30 -3.07 11.97
CA ARG A 200 16.94 -3.32 10.68
C ARG A 200 18.32 -3.94 10.82
N ASP A 201 19.11 -3.46 11.76
CA ASP A 201 20.49 -3.89 11.93
C ASP A 201 20.63 -5.20 12.71
N THR A 202 19.65 -5.53 13.56
CA THR A 202 19.74 -6.66 14.51
C THR A 202 18.78 -7.81 14.22
N ALA A 203 17.84 -7.65 13.28
CA ALA A 203 16.87 -8.69 12.97
C ALA A 203 17.53 -9.92 12.32
N TYR A 204 16.97 -11.07 12.63
CA TYR A 204 17.39 -12.37 12.12
C TYR A 204 16.16 -13.24 11.83
N TYR A 205 16.35 -14.32 11.11
CA TYR A 205 15.31 -15.32 10.90
C TYR A 205 15.43 -16.44 11.93
N GLU A 206 14.36 -16.76 12.64
CA GLU A 206 14.34 -17.87 13.60
C GLU A 206 13.89 -19.15 12.92
N CYS A 207 14.71 -20.20 13.00
CA CYS A 207 14.33 -21.50 12.49
C CYS A 207 13.07 -22.05 13.16
N VAL A 208 12.09 -22.51 12.38
CA VAL A 208 10.83 -23.08 12.92
C VAL A 208 11.06 -24.35 13.72
N HIS A 209 12.13 -25.12 13.42
CA HIS A 209 12.44 -26.40 14.06
C HIS A 209 13.36 -26.24 15.27
N CYS A 210 14.59 -25.77 15.07
CA CYS A 210 15.59 -25.72 16.15
C CYS A 210 15.65 -24.39 16.92
N LYS A 211 14.85 -23.39 16.54
CA LYS A 211 14.75 -22.05 17.16
C LYS A 211 16.04 -21.23 17.15
N LYS A 212 17.08 -21.68 16.47
CA LYS A 212 18.33 -20.92 16.33
C LYS A 212 18.19 -19.77 15.35
N ALA A 213 18.92 -18.68 15.63
CA ALA A 213 19.00 -17.51 14.77
C ALA A 213 19.76 -17.84 13.47
N ILE A 214 19.16 -17.49 12.34
CA ILE A 214 19.72 -17.59 11.00
C ILE A 214 19.97 -16.16 10.50
N HIS A 215 21.24 -15.84 10.22
CA HIS A 215 21.64 -14.54 9.72
C HIS A 215 21.78 -14.55 8.19
N ASP A 216 21.71 -13.37 7.59
CA ASP A 216 21.73 -13.18 6.12
C ASP A 216 22.93 -13.84 5.41
N LYS A 217 24.08 -13.99 6.09
CA LYS A 217 25.26 -14.68 5.56
C LYS A 217 24.98 -16.12 5.11
N HIS A 218 23.98 -16.77 5.71
CA HIS A 218 23.60 -18.16 5.37
C HIS A 218 22.60 -18.23 4.20
N LYS A 219 21.98 -17.12 3.86
CA LYS A 219 20.83 -17.07 2.95
C LYS A 219 21.15 -17.62 1.56
N MET A 220 22.31 -17.26 0.99
CA MET A 220 22.71 -17.75 -0.33
C MET A 220 22.86 -19.26 -0.37
N ASP A 221 23.46 -19.87 0.64
CA ASP A 221 23.64 -21.31 0.69
C ASP A 221 22.31 -22.05 0.92
N MET A 222 21.43 -21.49 1.74
CA MET A 222 20.07 -21.99 1.91
C MET A 222 19.29 -21.95 0.58
N LEU A 223 19.38 -20.87 -0.17
CA LEU A 223 18.69 -20.73 -1.46
C LEU A 223 19.23 -21.69 -2.52
N ARG A 224 20.55 -21.90 -2.58
CA ARG A 224 21.18 -22.86 -3.52
C ARG A 224 20.75 -24.31 -3.27
N ASN A 225 20.54 -24.66 -2.01
CA ASN A 225 20.14 -25.99 -1.60
C ASN A 225 18.63 -26.12 -1.37
N GLY A 226 17.85 -25.10 -1.77
CA GLY A 226 16.40 -25.12 -1.66
C GLY A 226 15.72 -25.94 -2.75
N GLU A 227 14.49 -26.33 -2.49
CA GLU A 227 13.67 -27.12 -3.40
C GLU A 227 12.21 -26.69 -3.41
N TRP A 228 11.56 -26.89 -4.56
CA TRP A 228 10.13 -26.65 -4.72
C TRP A 228 9.34 -27.87 -4.24
N ARG A 229 8.47 -27.68 -3.25
CA ARG A 229 7.53 -28.70 -2.76
C ARG A 229 6.11 -28.35 -3.11
N THR A 230 5.28 -29.35 -3.37
CA THR A 230 3.84 -29.16 -3.60
C THR A 230 3.13 -29.13 -2.24
N GLU A 231 2.31 -28.13 -2.01
CA GLU A 231 1.60 -27.90 -0.74
C GLU A 231 0.23 -28.59 -0.68
N ASN A 232 -0.34 -28.89 -1.84
CA ASN A 232 -1.62 -29.56 -1.98
C ASN A 232 -1.43 -30.96 -2.59
N GLU A 233 -2.37 -31.86 -2.33
CA GLU A 233 -2.42 -33.17 -2.99
C GLU A 233 -3.34 -33.06 -4.21
N PRO A 234 -2.79 -33.13 -5.45
CA PRO A 234 -3.61 -33.13 -6.65
C PRO A 234 -4.46 -34.42 -6.71
N ASP A 235 -5.76 -34.25 -6.84
CA ASP A 235 -6.71 -35.36 -7.01
C ASP A 235 -6.92 -35.76 -8.47
N CYS A 236 -6.23 -35.10 -9.39
CA CYS A 236 -6.34 -35.31 -10.84
C CYS A 236 -4.97 -35.15 -11.52
N ARG A 237 -4.95 -35.40 -12.83
CA ARG A 237 -3.76 -35.16 -13.66
C ARG A 237 -3.35 -33.69 -13.60
N VAL A 238 -2.11 -33.41 -13.21
CA VAL A 238 -1.56 -32.06 -13.10
C VAL A 238 -1.36 -31.45 -14.49
N ARG A 239 -2.16 -30.43 -14.83
CA ARG A 239 -2.08 -29.63 -16.05
C ARG A 239 -1.68 -28.18 -15.77
N SER A 240 -1.85 -27.73 -14.54
CA SER A 240 -1.47 -26.38 -14.12
C SER A 240 -0.60 -26.43 -12.87
N VAL A 241 0.46 -25.60 -12.87
CA VAL A 241 1.40 -25.51 -11.75
C VAL A 241 1.57 -24.06 -11.36
N GLY A 242 1.27 -23.76 -10.10
CA GLY A 242 1.50 -22.46 -9.50
C GLY A 242 2.74 -22.45 -8.62
N TYR A 243 3.50 -21.38 -8.68
CA TYR A 243 4.67 -21.12 -7.86
C TYR A 243 4.44 -19.85 -7.07
N HIS A 244 4.72 -19.89 -5.77
CA HIS A 244 4.66 -18.73 -4.91
C HIS A 244 6.03 -18.42 -4.33
N LEU A 245 6.43 -17.12 -4.35
CA LEU A 245 7.72 -16.70 -3.86
C LEU A 245 7.67 -15.26 -3.35
N SER A 246 7.99 -15.05 -2.07
CA SER A 246 8.07 -13.73 -1.45
C SER A 246 9.47 -13.11 -1.56
N SER A 247 9.61 -11.81 -1.27
CA SER A 247 10.90 -11.13 -1.24
C SER A 247 11.86 -11.65 -0.14
N LEU A 248 11.37 -12.45 0.79
CA LEU A 248 12.21 -13.16 1.77
C LEU A 248 13.26 -14.05 1.10
N TYR A 249 12.97 -14.55 -0.09
CA TYR A 249 13.89 -15.36 -0.88
C TYR A 249 14.85 -14.57 -1.78
N SER A 250 14.75 -13.23 -1.79
CA SER A 250 15.70 -12.42 -2.55
C SER A 250 17.10 -12.50 -1.92
N PRO A 251 18.14 -12.82 -2.70
CA PRO A 251 19.51 -12.83 -2.19
C PRO A 251 20.04 -11.43 -1.87
N TRP A 252 19.40 -10.40 -2.38
CA TRP A 252 19.81 -8.99 -2.23
C TRP A 252 19.11 -8.27 -1.07
N ILE A 253 18.10 -8.91 -0.46
CA ILE A 253 17.28 -8.31 0.60
C ILE A 253 17.58 -9.01 1.92
N ALA A 254 18.13 -8.25 2.89
CA ALA A 254 18.38 -8.72 4.25
C ALA A 254 17.06 -8.92 5.02
N PHE A 255 17.02 -9.84 5.97
CA PHE A 255 15.86 -10.06 6.85
C PHE A 255 15.48 -8.79 7.62
N GLY A 256 16.49 -8.04 8.10
CA GLY A 256 16.27 -6.77 8.77
C GLY A 256 15.65 -5.69 7.88
N LYS A 257 15.96 -5.70 6.58
CA LYS A 257 15.31 -4.78 5.63
C LYS A 257 13.82 -5.07 5.49
N VAL A 258 13.42 -6.35 5.48
CA VAL A 258 11.99 -6.73 5.44
C VAL A 258 11.27 -6.29 6.72
N ALA A 259 11.90 -6.48 7.90
CA ALA A 259 11.35 -6.00 9.16
C ALA A 259 11.20 -4.47 9.18
N TYR A 260 12.21 -3.73 8.71
CA TYR A 260 12.18 -2.27 8.61
C TYR A 260 11.01 -1.78 7.74
N GLU A 261 10.82 -2.37 6.57
CA GLU A 261 9.72 -2.03 5.66
C GLU A 261 8.36 -2.27 6.31
N PHE A 262 8.20 -3.37 7.04
CA PHE A 262 6.98 -3.62 7.81
C PHE A 262 6.71 -2.51 8.83
N PHE A 263 7.71 -2.14 9.65
CA PHE A 263 7.55 -1.10 10.67
C PHE A 263 7.32 0.28 10.09
N THR A 264 7.81 0.54 8.89
CA THR A 264 7.54 1.79 8.18
C THR A 264 6.11 1.83 7.61
N SER A 265 5.60 0.66 7.20
CA SER A 265 4.35 0.52 6.47
C SER A 265 3.14 0.21 7.34
N LYS A 266 3.34 -0.46 8.49
CA LYS A 266 2.24 -1.07 9.28
C LYS A 266 1.15 -0.10 9.74
N ASP A 267 1.47 1.17 9.86
CA ASP A 267 0.58 2.20 10.38
C ASP A 267 -0.23 2.90 9.29
N PHE A 268 0.08 2.66 8.01
CA PHE A 268 -0.57 3.26 6.86
C PHE A 268 -1.13 2.16 5.94
N PRO A 269 -2.47 2.10 5.74
CA PRO A 269 -3.10 1.00 5.00
C PRO A 269 -2.57 0.79 3.58
N ASP A 270 -2.27 1.86 2.83
CA ASP A 270 -1.71 1.80 1.47
C ASP A 270 -0.28 1.25 1.46
N GLN A 271 0.54 1.68 2.42
CA GLN A 271 1.91 1.21 2.57
C GLN A 271 1.93 -0.25 3.05
N LEU A 272 1.07 -0.60 4.01
CA LEU A 272 0.90 -1.97 4.47
C LEU A 272 0.39 -2.88 3.35
N MET A 273 -0.56 -2.41 2.54
CA MET A 273 -1.02 -3.13 1.35
C MET A 273 0.15 -3.39 0.38
N ASN A 274 0.95 -2.36 0.10
CA ASN A 274 2.14 -2.52 -0.74
C ASN A 274 3.15 -3.50 -0.14
N PHE A 275 3.38 -3.47 1.18
CA PHE A 275 4.25 -4.42 1.87
C PHE A 275 3.74 -5.86 1.70
N ILE A 276 2.46 -6.11 1.96
CA ILE A 276 1.86 -7.45 1.84
C ILE A 276 1.92 -7.93 0.39
N ASN A 277 1.52 -7.11 -0.56
CA ASN A 277 1.48 -7.48 -1.97
C ASN A 277 2.88 -7.66 -2.57
N SER A 278 3.75 -6.66 -2.40
CA SER A 278 5.04 -6.59 -3.10
C SER A 278 6.15 -7.35 -2.39
N TRP A 279 6.16 -7.35 -1.05
CA TRP A 279 7.22 -8.00 -0.28
C TRP A 279 6.87 -9.43 0.11
N LEU A 280 5.63 -9.68 0.56
CA LEU A 280 5.21 -11.01 0.96
C LEU A 280 4.62 -11.83 -0.19
N ALA A 281 4.30 -11.21 -1.32
CA ALA A 281 3.58 -11.84 -2.44
C ALA A 281 2.22 -12.40 -2.03
N GLU A 282 1.58 -11.79 -1.05
CA GLU A 282 0.25 -12.15 -0.56
C GLU A 282 -0.79 -11.14 -1.03
N PRO A 283 -2.04 -11.56 -1.26
CA PRO A 283 -3.11 -10.64 -1.63
C PRO A 283 -3.51 -9.79 -0.43
N TRP A 284 -3.74 -8.50 -0.66
CA TRP A 284 -4.34 -7.64 0.34
C TRP A 284 -5.74 -8.13 0.70
N ARG A 285 -5.97 -8.30 1.98
CA ARG A 285 -7.28 -8.55 2.58
C ARG A 285 -7.73 -7.28 3.24
N SER A 286 -8.70 -6.61 2.64
CA SER A 286 -9.39 -5.55 3.35
C SER A 286 -9.97 -6.16 4.62
N ALA A 287 -9.62 -5.61 5.76
CA ALA A 287 -10.21 -6.08 7.02
C ALA A 287 -11.73 -6.03 6.83
N LYS A 288 -12.40 -7.18 6.92
CA LYS A 288 -13.86 -7.20 7.04
C LYS A 288 -14.14 -6.61 8.40
N THR A 289 -14.41 -5.31 8.45
CA THR A 289 -14.87 -4.68 9.68
C THR A 289 -16.27 -5.22 9.91
N LYS A 290 -16.36 -6.32 10.65
CA LYS A 290 -17.67 -6.78 11.13
C LYS A 290 -18.11 -5.78 12.18
N SER A 291 -19.36 -5.39 12.16
CA SER A 291 -20.03 -4.60 13.20
C SER A 291 -19.87 -5.16 14.62
N THR A 292 -19.38 -6.41 14.74
CA THR A 292 -19.10 -7.13 15.97
C THR A 292 -17.66 -6.97 16.49
N GLN A 293 -16.76 -6.26 15.78
CA GLN A 293 -15.42 -6.00 16.34
C GLN A 293 -15.53 -5.01 17.50
N THR A 294 -14.95 -5.40 18.63
CA THR A 294 -14.87 -4.52 19.80
C THR A 294 -13.93 -3.36 19.47
N LEU A 295 -14.46 -2.15 19.48
CA LEU A 295 -13.63 -0.96 19.39
C LEU A 295 -12.94 -0.74 20.74
N HIS A 296 -11.63 -0.58 20.71
CA HIS A 296 -10.82 -0.29 21.88
C HIS A 296 -10.50 1.20 21.90
N PHE A 297 -10.97 1.88 22.92
CA PHE A 297 -10.56 3.23 23.24
C PHE A 297 -9.77 3.17 24.55
N THR A 298 -8.64 3.87 24.60
CA THR A 298 -7.90 3.98 25.86
C THR A 298 -8.76 4.74 26.86
N GLU A 299 -8.99 4.15 28.04
CA GLU A 299 -9.55 4.87 29.18
C GLU A 299 -8.62 6.04 29.49
N SER A 300 -9.15 7.24 29.38
CA SER A 300 -8.37 8.46 29.49
C SER A 300 -8.54 9.11 30.84
N THR A 301 -7.48 9.73 31.30
CA THR A 301 -7.45 10.45 32.57
C THR A 301 -7.65 11.97 32.39
N TYR A 302 -7.57 12.46 31.12
CA TYR A 302 -7.72 13.89 30.86
C TYR A 302 -9.18 14.30 30.67
N GLU A 303 -9.48 15.51 31.10
CA GLU A 303 -10.82 16.10 31.04
C GLU A 303 -11.13 16.65 29.63
N ARG A 304 -12.42 16.76 29.29
CA ARG A 304 -12.87 17.39 28.04
C ARG A 304 -12.35 18.82 27.92
N GLY A 305 -11.84 19.17 26.74
CA GLY A 305 -11.29 20.50 26.47
C GLY A 305 -9.83 20.68 26.90
N VAL A 306 -9.21 19.70 27.57
CA VAL A 306 -7.82 19.77 28.03
C VAL A 306 -6.92 18.96 27.09
N VAL A 307 -5.82 19.54 26.68
CA VAL A 307 -4.84 18.90 25.77
C VAL A 307 -3.78 18.19 26.61
N PRO A 308 -3.61 16.86 26.46
CA PRO A 308 -2.52 16.14 27.11
C PRO A 308 -1.14 16.67 26.68
N ASP A 309 -0.21 16.82 27.61
CA ASP A 309 1.10 17.45 27.37
C ASP A 309 1.90 16.85 26.22
N LYS A 310 1.77 15.53 26.01
CA LYS A 310 2.47 14.81 24.92
C LYS A 310 1.94 15.13 23.53
N ALA A 311 0.75 15.75 23.44
CA ALA A 311 0.12 16.07 22.18
C ALA A 311 0.41 17.52 21.78
N THR A 312 1.08 17.72 20.66
CA THR A 312 1.62 19.03 20.26
C THR A 312 0.89 19.68 19.09
N LEU A 313 0.12 18.92 18.32
CA LEU A 313 -0.54 19.37 17.10
C LEU A 313 -2.05 19.28 17.25
N LEU A 314 -2.78 20.41 17.28
CA LEU A 314 -4.23 20.45 17.30
C LEU A 314 -4.80 20.59 15.90
N ILE A 315 -5.73 19.70 15.56
CA ILE A 315 -6.44 19.65 14.28
C ILE A 315 -7.93 19.72 14.54
N ALA A 316 -8.62 20.59 13.79
CA ALA A 316 -10.08 20.63 13.77
C ALA A 316 -10.63 20.05 12.45
N SER A 317 -11.85 19.58 12.49
CA SER A 317 -12.60 19.12 11.33
C SER A 317 -14.08 19.46 11.47
N VAL A 318 -14.71 19.77 10.35
CA VAL A 318 -16.10 20.20 10.29
C VAL A 318 -16.83 19.47 9.18
N ASP A 319 -17.95 18.84 9.55
CA ASP A 319 -18.93 18.30 8.63
C ASP A 319 -20.09 19.32 8.51
N VAL A 320 -20.27 19.87 7.30
CA VAL A 320 -21.21 20.97 7.03
C VAL A 320 -22.57 20.41 6.65
N GLN A 321 -23.61 20.76 7.42
CA GLN A 321 -24.98 20.40 7.16
C GLN A 321 -25.79 21.59 6.61
N LEU A 322 -27.07 21.38 6.34
CA LEU A 322 -27.93 22.42 5.75
C LEU A 322 -28.07 23.64 6.65
N ASP A 323 -28.25 23.45 7.95
CA ASP A 323 -28.59 24.47 8.95
C ASP A 323 -27.68 24.49 10.19
N HIS A 324 -26.73 23.57 10.29
CA HIS A 324 -25.77 23.47 11.40
C HIS A 324 -24.46 22.83 10.94
N PHE A 325 -23.50 22.74 11.85
CA PHE A 325 -22.19 22.15 11.64
C PHE A 325 -21.90 21.14 12.75
N TRP A 326 -21.38 19.96 12.39
CA TRP A 326 -20.72 19.07 13.33
C TRP A 326 -19.23 19.34 13.30
N TRP A 327 -18.60 19.41 14.44
CA TRP A 327 -17.18 19.69 14.54
C TRP A 327 -16.51 18.81 15.60
N GLU A 328 -15.22 18.56 15.40
CA GLU A 328 -14.37 17.96 16.42
C GLU A 328 -12.97 18.57 16.37
N VAL A 329 -12.31 18.61 17.55
CA VAL A 329 -10.91 18.98 17.73
C VAL A 329 -10.18 17.80 18.34
N ARG A 330 -9.06 17.42 17.69
CA ARG A 330 -8.15 16.38 18.17
C ARG A 330 -6.74 16.92 18.29
N ALA A 331 -6.04 16.44 19.32
CA ALA A 331 -4.62 16.68 19.50
C ALA A 331 -3.84 15.42 19.09
N TYR A 332 -2.67 15.63 18.49
CA TYR A 332 -1.81 14.55 18.00
C TYR A 332 -0.44 14.58 18.68
N ALA A 333 0.06 13.38 19.01
CA ALA A 333 1.37 13.14 19.58
C ALA A 333 2.24 12.28 18.63
N PRO A 334 3.55 12.17 18.86
CA PRO A 334 4.43 11.28 18.16
C PRO A 334 3.88 9.85 18.05
N GLY A 335 4.15 9.19 16.92
CA GLY A 335 3.57 7.88 16.60
C GLY A 335 2.11 7.93 16.19
N VAL A 336 1.60 9.10 15.73
CA VAL A 336 0.23 9.30 15.24
C VAL A 336 -0.83 8.92 16.29
N LYS A 337 -0.51 9.03 17.58
CA LYS A 337 -1.50 8.93 18.68
C LYS A 337 -2.42 10.12 18.63
N SER A 338 -3.72 9.90 18.70
CA SER A 338 -4.73 10.99 18.67
C SER A 338 -5.58 11.02 19.92
N TYR A 339 -5.86 12.22 20.41
CA TYR A 339 -6.62 12.50 21.60
C TYR A 339 -7.81 13.38 21.22
N LEU A 340 -9.03 12.91 21.45
CA LEU A 340 -10.23 13.73 21.28
C LEU A 340 -10.25 14.81 22.34
N ILE A 341 -10.18 16.07 21.96
CA ILE A 341 -10.18 17.18 22.91
C ILE A 341 -11.60 17.69 23.16
N ASP A 342 -12.31 17.98 22.06
CA ASP A 342 -13.68 18.47 22.14
C ASP A 342 -14.44 18.18 20.86
N TYR A 343 -15.77 18.13 20.92
CA TYR A 343 -16.64 17.98 19.75
C TYR A 343 -18.02 18.56 20.06
N GLY A 344 -18.80 18.83 19.03
CA GLY A 344 -20.15 19.31 19.21
C GLY A 344 -20.81 19.77 17.92
N GLN A 345 -21.86 20.58 18.11
CA GLN A 345 -22.56 21.28 17.04
C GLN A 345 -22.35 22.77 17.15
N ALA A 346 -22.30 23.44 16.01
CA ALA A 346 -22.31 24.89 15.89
C ALA A 346 -23.44 25.32 14.95
N SER A 347 -24.03 26.45 15.19
CA SER A 347 -25.17 26.96 14.41
C SER A 347 -24.75 27.99 13.37
N THR A 348 -23.67 28.71 13.64
CA THR A 348 -23.22 29.84 12.80
C THR A 348 -21.74 29.72 12.42
N TRP A 349 -21.34 30.45 11.41
CA TRP A 349 -19.92 30.58 11.03
C TRP A 349 -19.09 31.30 12.11
N ASP A 350 -19.70 32.20 12.86
CA ASP A 350 -19.04 32.90 13.96
C ASP A 350 -18.76 31.94 15.14
N ASP A 351 -19.66 30.99 15.42
CA ASP A 351 -19.40 29.92 16.38
C ASP A 351 -18.20 29.06 15.96
N LEU A 352 -18.10 28.73 14.66
CA LEU A 352 -16.95 27.97 14.13
C LEU A 352 -15.65 28.77 14.17
N GLU A 353 -15.72 30.09 13.92
CA GLU A 353 -14.56 30.98 14.04
C GLU A 353 -14.04 30.99 15.46
N GLU A 354 -14.94 31.09 16.43
CA GLU A 354 -14.58 31.05 17.86
C GLU A 354 -13.89 29.71 18.21
N ILE A 355 -14.45 28.58 17.79
CA ILE A 355 -13.93 27.24 18.10
C ILE A 355 -12.59 26.97 17.46
N ILE A 356 -12.41 27.36 16.18
CA ILE A 356 -11.28 26.95 15.34
C ILE A 356 -10.15 27.98 15.38
N VAL A 357 -10.48 29.25 15.41
CA VAL A 357 -9.50 30.33 15.23
C VAL A 357 -9.14 31.02 16.53
N ASN A 358 -10.14 31.33 17.35
CA ASN A 358 -9.94 32.19 18.50
C ASN A 358 -9.71 31.42 19.80
N ARG A 359 -10.33 30.22 19.94
CA ARG A 359 -10.30 29.46 21.18
C ARG A 359 -8.91 28.92 21.49
N GLU A 360 -8.49 29.14 22.73
CA GLU A 360 -7.32 28.51 23.33
C GLU A 360 -7.72 27.29 24.15
N TYR A 361 -7.06 26.16 23.88
CA TYR A 361 -7.30 24.91 24.59
C TYR A 361 -6.23 24.73 25.68
N PRO A 362 -6.61 24.70 26.97
CA PRO A 362 -5.66 24.54 28.07
C PRO A 362 -4.92 23.19 27.95
N THR A 363 -3.66 23.17 28.37
CA THR A 363 -2.87 21.96 28.54
C THR A 363 -2.84 21.52 29.99
N GLU A 364 -2.40 20.28 30.27
CA GLU A 364 -2.32 19.77 31.64
C GLU A 364 -1.33 20.58 32.50
N PHE A 365 -0.19 20.99 31.95
CA PHE A 365 0.89 21.65 32.69
C PHE A 365 1.59 22.79 31.95
N GLY A 366 1.15 23.15 30.76
CA GLY A 366 1.86 24.11 29.90
C GLY A 366 1.01 25.26 29.38
N GLU A 367 1.53 25.95 28.41
CA GLU A 367 0.82 27.02 27.70
C GLU A 367 -0.36 26.46 26.89
N PRO A 368 -1.48 27.19 26.82
CA PRO A 368 -2.62 26.78 26.03
C PRO A 368 -2.25 26.67 24.55
N ARG A 369 -2.99 25.84 23.82
CA ARG A 369 -2.75 25.57 22.40
C ARG A 369 -3.94 26.02 21.56
N GLN A 370 -3.65 26.45 20.34
CA GLN A 370 -4.65 26.78 19.33
C GLN A 370 -4.68 25.70 18.22
N VAL A 371 -5.78 25.65 17.48
CA VAL A 371 -5.91 24.78 16.30
C VAL A 371 -4.94 25.26 15.22
N MET A 372 -4.06 24.36 14.78
CA MET A 372 -3.05 24.66 13.77
C MET A 372 -3.59 24.49 12.35
N LYS A 373 -4.45 23.51 12.13
CA LYS A 373 -5.14 23.28 10.86
C LYS A 373 -6.56 22.81 11.08
N ALA A 374 -7.45 23.23 10.18
CA ALA A 374 -8.85 22.83 10.19
C ALA A 374 -9.30 22.41 8.79
N GLY A 375 -9.97 21.27 8.69
CA GLY A 375 -10.59 20.80 7.46
C GLY A 375 -12.08 20.98 7.47
N ILE A 376 -12.64 21.66 6.46
CA ILE A 376 -14.07 21.97 6.39
C ILE A 376 -14.66 21.30 5.15
N ASP A 377 -15.65 20.41 5.35
CA ASP A 377 -16.32 19.76 4.22
C ASP A 377 -17.03 20.79 3.34
N SER A 378 -16.81 20.71 2.03
CA SER A 378 -17.39 21.58 1.02
C SER A 378 -18.45 20.90 0.15
N GLY A 379 -18.94 19.74 0.58
CA GLY A 379 -20.01 19.02 -0.11
C GLY A 379 -21.33 19.78 -0.10
N PHE A 380 -21.62 20.48 1.01
CA PHE A 380 -22.75 21.40 1.18
C PHE A 380 -22.23 22.83 1.35
N ARG A 381 -23.07 23.83 1.03
CA ARG A 381 -22.78 25.27 1.22
C ARG A 381 -21.40 25.70 0.69
N THR A 382 -21.01 25.12 -0.44
CA THR A 382 -19.63 25.17 -1.01
C THR A 382 -19.05 26.59 -1.08
N ASP A 383 -19.84 27.57 -1.53
CA ASP A 383 -19.36 28.95 -1.67
C ASP A 383 -19.09 29.63 -0.31
N GLU A 384 -19.91 29.33 0.69
CA GLU A 384 -19.71 29.83 2.06
C GLU A 384 -18.48 29.19 2.70
N VAL A 385 -18.28 27.88 2.51
CA VAL A 385 -17.07 27.18 2.96
C VAL A 385 -15.81 27.80 2.34
N TYR A 386 -15.83 28.08 1.04
CA TYR A 386 -14.69 28.72 0.38
C TYR A 386 -14.43 30.12 0.90
N GLN A 387 -15.48 30.91 1.15
CA GLN A 387 -15.35 32.24 1.75
C GLN A 387 -14.76 32.16 3.16
N PHE A 388 -15.23 31.23 3.98
CA PHE A 388 -14.69 31.03 5.32
C PHE A 388 -13.22 30.60 5.28
N CYS A 389 -12.87 29.61 4.48
CA CYS A 389 -11.48 29.18 4.33
C CYS A 389 -10.57 30.29 3.77
N ALA A 390 -11.08 31.15 2.89
CA ALA A 390 -10.32 32.26 2.35
C ALA A 390 -10.06 33.38 3.36
N ARG A 391 -10.89 33.50 4.41
CA ARG A 391 -10.64 34.42 5.53
C ARG A 391 -9.49 33.95 6.42
N PHE A 392 -9.29 32.61 6.50
CA PHE A 392 -8.28 31.99 7.39
C PHE A 392 -7.41 30.98 6.62
N PRO A 393 -6.70 31.40 5.56
CA PRO A 393 -6.04 30.48 4.61
C PRO A 393 -4.87 29.68 5.24
N GLU A 394 -4.29 30.21 6.33
CA GLU A 394 -3.21 29.51 7.04
C GLU A 394 -3.73 28.38 7.94
N ILE A 395 -4.99 28.45 8.36
CA ILE A 395 -5.62 27.50 9.29
C ILE A 395 -6.61 26.59 8.55
N CYS A 396 -7.54 27.17 7.78
CA CYS A 396 -8.69 26.46 7.21
C CYS A 396 -8.43 25.99 5.79
N ILE A 397 -8.72 24.74 5.49
CA ILE A 397 -8.65 24.14 4.16
C ILE A 397 -10.01 23.51 3.80
N PRO A 398 -10.53 23.74 2.58
CA PRO A 398 -11.74 23.07 2.13
C PRO A 398 -11.44 21.63 1.74
N LEU A 399 -12.32 20.72 2.18
CA LEU A 399 -12.28 19.30 1.90
C LEU A 399 -13.47 18.90 1.01
N LYS A 400 -13.34 17.80 0.29
CA LYS A 400 -14.44 17.16 -0.40
C LYS A 400 -14.25 15.65 -0.37
N GLY A 401 -15.22 14.92 0.16
CA GLY A 401 -15.24 13.46 0.09
C GLY A 401 -15.41 12.97 -1.35
N SER A 402 -14.65 11.97 -1.75
CA SER A 402 -14.80 11.27 -3.03
C SER A 402 -15.39 9.89 -2.79
N SER A 403 -16.57 9.65 -3.35
CA SER A 403 -17.21 8.32 -3.42
C SER A 403 -16.78 7.51 -4.64
N ASN A 404 -15.92 8.06 -5.50
CA ASN A 404 -15.52 7.42 -6.74
C ASN A 404 -14.18 6.67 -6.57
N HIS A 405 -14.26 5.45 -6.02
CA HIS A 405 -13.15 4.56 -5.73
C HIS A 405 -12.28 4.17 -6.94
N LYS A 406 -12.75 4.42 -8.16
CA LYS A 406 -12.03 4.10 -9.40
C LYS A 406 -11.04 5.17 -9.82
N THR A 407 -11.24 6.40 -9.37
CA THR A 407 -10.46 7.57 -9.82
C THR A 407 -9.44 8.05 -8.81
N LEU A 408 -9.63 7.81 -7.52
CA LEU A 408 -8.72 8.25 -6.49
C LEU A 408 -8.09 7.06 -5.75
N THR A 409 -6.90 6.67 -6.19
CA THR A 409 -6.10 5.59 -5.56
C THR A 409 -5.19 6.12 -4.44
N ALA A 410 -4.92 7.44 -4.43
CA ALA A 410 -4.17 8.11 -3.38
C ALA A 410 -5.08 8.47 -2.19
N PRO A 411 -4.53 8.68 -0.97
CA PRO A 411 -5.30 9.13 0.19
C PRO A 411 -6.09 10.42 -0.04
N TYR A 412 -5.51 11.33 -0.81
CA TYR A 412 -6.15 12.56 -1.28
C TYR A 412 -5.52 13.06 -2.58
N SER A 413 -6.24 13.92 -3.29
CA SER A 413 -5.71 14.73 -4.38
C SER A 413 -5.99 16.20 -4.11
N MET A 414 -5.21 17.07 -4.77
CA MET A 414 -5.31 18.52 -4.56
C MET A 414 -5.62 19.20 -5.90
N SER A 415 -6.58 20.13 -5.88
CA SER A 415 -6.92 20.97 -7.03
C SER A 415 -7.05 22.43 -6.61
N SER A 416 -6.78 23.36 -7.51
CA SER A 416 -7.02 24.79 -7.28
C SER A 416 -8.49 25.11 -7.46
N VAL A 417 -9.04 25.97 -6.60
CA VAL A 417 -10.38 26.52 -6.75
C VAL A 417 -10.27 27.75 -7.65
N GLU A 418 -10.81 27.67 -8.86
CA GLU A 418 -10.79 28.76 -9.86
C GLU A 418 -12.15 29.47 -9.97
N LYS A 419 -12.91 29.58 -8.89
CA LYS A 419 -14.23 30.23 -8.92
C LYS A 419 -14.19 31.62 -8.30
N GLY A 420 -14.48 32.64 -9.12
CA GLY A 420 -14.79 34.02 -8.70
C GLY A 420 -13.60 34.78 -8.10
N VAL A 421 -13.87 35.61 -7.10
CA VAL A 421 -12.91 36.50 -6.42
C VAL A 421 -11.88 35.75 -5.54
N ILE A 422 -12.06 34.44 -5.33
CA ILE A 422 -11.26 33.62 -4.44
C ILE A 422 -10.27 32.80 -5.28
N GLY A 423 -9.20 33.44 -5.74
CA GLY A 423 -8.10 32.76 -6.44
C GLY A 423 -7.08 32.19 -5.45
N GLY A 424 -6.56 30.98 -5.72
CA GLY A 424 -5.42 30.39 -5.01
C GLY A 424 -5.77 29.46 -3.84
N LEU A 425 -7.06 29.30 -3.48
CA LEU A 425 -7.49 28.33 -2.48
C LEU A 425 -7.31 26.89 -3.00
N LYS A 426 -6.76 26.00 -2.19
CA LYS A 426 -6.52 24.59 -2.53
C LYS A 426 -7.63 23.72 -1.95
N LEU A 427 -8.38 23.05 -2.82
CA LEU A 427 -9.35 22.02 -2.44
C LEU A 427 -8.68 20.67 -2.32
N TYR A 428 -8.87 19.98 -1.21
CA TYR A 428 -8.42 18.61 -1.01
C TYR A 428 -9.58 17.63 -1.22
N VAL A 429 -9.46 16.76 -2.22
CA VAL A 429 -10.43 15.69 -2.48
C VAL A 429 -9.94 14.44 -1.78
N LEU A 430 -10.68 13.96 -0.79
CA LEU A 430 -10.30 12.85 0.08
C LEU A 430 -10.84 11.52 -0.42
N ASN A 431 -10.03 10.47 -0.36
CA ASN A 431 -10.50 9.09 -0.43
C ASN A 431 -11.08 8.70 0.93
N THR A 432 -12.39 8.87 1.09
CA THR A 432 -13.06 8.64 2.39
C THR A 432 -12.97 7.20 2.86
N ASP A 433 -13.00 6.22 1.95
CA ASP A 433 -12.85 4.81 2.31
C ASP A 433 -11.46 4.51 2.87
N TYR A 434 -10.41 5.09 2.27
CA TYR A 434 -9.05 5.00 2.80
C TYR A 434 -8.95 5.52 4.23
N TRP A 435 -9.51 6.71 4.48
CA TRP A 435 -9.42 7.33 5.80
C TRP A 435 -10.32 6.63 6.83
N LYS A 436 -11.48 6.12 6.45
CA LYS A 436 -12.29 5.25 7.31
C LYS A 436 -11.52 3.97 7.67
N ASP A 437 -10.85 3.33 6.71
CA ASP A 437 -9.98 2.18 6.98
C ASP A 437 -8.85 2.53 7.96
N PHE A 438 -8.25 3.69 7.77
CA PHE A 438 -7.17 4.19 8.60
C PHE A 438 -7.59 4.36 10.07
N ILE A 439 -8.74 4.99 10.35
CA ILE A 439 -9.22 5.19 11.72
C ILE A 439 -9.73 3.88 12.34
N PHE A 440 -10.46 3.06 11.59
CA PHE A 440 -10.95 1.78 12.10
C PHE A 440 -9.83 0.79 12.43
N ALA A 441 -8.78 0.72 11.62
CA ALA A 441 -7.60 -0.07 11.94
C ALA A 441 -6.95 0.34 13.28
N ARG A 442 -7.12 1.59 13.71
CA ARG A 442 -6.62 2.12 14.97
C ARG A 442 -7.58 1.88 16.15
N MET A 443 -8.87 1.96 15.91
CA MET A 443 -9.89 1.69 16.90
C MET A 443 -9.92 0.23 17.39
N VAL A 444 -9.40 -0.72 16.63
CA VAL A 444 -9.33 -2.14 17.01
C VAL A 444 -7.97 -2.55 17.58
N ARG A 445 -7.02 -1.61 17.75
CA ARG A 445 -5.70 -1.88 18.34
C ARG A 445 -5.77 -1.90 19.86
N PRO A 446 -4.92 -2.73 20.52
CA PRO A 446 -4.70 -2.61 21.94
C PRO A 446 -4.23 -1.19 22.33
N THR A 447 -4.61 -0.76 23.50
CA THR A 447 -4.47 0.62 23.99
C THR A 447 -3.04 1.15 24.12
N ASP A 448 -2.04 0.27 24.14
CA ASP A 448 -0.62 0.63 24.37
C ASP A 448 0.18 0.80 23.06
N GLU A 449 -0.44 0.55 21.91
CA GLU A 449 0.27 0.58 20.63
C GLU A 449 0.36 2.00 20.03
N VAL A 450 1.33 2.16 19.12
CA VAL A 450 1.48 3.37 18.29
C VAL A 450 0.22 3.56 17.46
N GLY A 451 -0.26 4.81 17.37
CA GLY A 451 -1.43 5.18 16.57
C GLY A 451 -2.78 4.92 17.24
N THR A 452 -2.82 4.74 18.56
CA THR A 452 -4.07 4.57 19.32
C THR A 452 -4.92 5.82 19.32
N ILE A 453 -6.24 5.61 19.44
CA ILE A 453 -7.24 6.67 19.56
C ILE A 453 -7.66 6.76 21.03
N HIS A 454 -7.47 7.96 21.60
CA HIS A 454 -7.85 8.27 22.96
C HIS A 454 -9.10 9.16 22.99
N LEU A 455 -9.98 8.89 23.94
CA LEU A 455 -11.13 9.73 24.24
C LEU A 455 -10.92 10.38 25.60
N PHE A 456 -11.47 11.56 25.84
CA PHE A 456 -11.44 12.18 27.16
C PHE A 456 -12.28 11.37 28.16
N LYS A 457 -12.04 11.59 29.45
CA LYS A 457 -12.73 10.92 30.54
C LYS A 457 -14.26 11.15 30.43
N ASP A 458 -15.02 10.08 30.66
CA ASP A 458 -16.50 10.11 30.59
C ASP A 458 -17.06 10.60 29.24
N CYS A 459 -16.35 10.30 28.12
CA CYS A 459 -16.82 10.66 26.77
C CYS A 459 -18.22 10.05 26.53
N PRO A 460 -19.21 10.87 26.11
CA PRO A 460 -20.57 10.39 25.87
C PRO A 460 -20.65 9.23 24.87
N GLN A 461 -21.54 8.28 25.15
CA GLN A 461 -21.77 7.11 24.28
C GLN A 461 -22.18 7.51 22.87
N GLU A 462 -22.89 8.64 22.71
CA GLU A 462 -23.26 9.20 21.41
C GLU A 462 -22.07 9.32 20.46
N TYR A 463 -20.91 9.76 20.93
CA TYR A 463 -19.71 9.87 20.11
C TYR A 463 -19.29 8.52 19.55
N THR A 464 -19.22 7.50 20.39
CA THR A 464 -18.84 6.15 19.97
C THR A 464 -19.91 5.46 19.12
N ASP A 465 -21.19 5.79 19.29
CA ASP A 465 -22.29 5.29 18.46
C ASP A 465 -22.20 5.86 17.03
N HIS A 466 -21.86 7.14 16.87
CA HIS A 466 -21.58 7.72 15.56
C HIS A 466 -20.38 7.02 14.88
N LEU A 467 -19.32 6.71 15.63
CA LEU A 467 -18.17 6.01 15.09
C LEU A 467 -18.49 4.58 14.60
N ARG A 468 -19.54 3.96 15.15
CA ARG A 468 -20.02 2.61 14.78
C ARG A 468 -21.13 2.61 13.74
N SER A 469 -21.49 3.75 13.20
CA SER A 469 -22.65 3.92 12.32
C SER A 469 -22.52 3.32 10.94
N GLU A 470 -21.32 2.92 10.53
CA GLU A 470 -21.06 2.34 9.21
C GLU A 470 -20.28 1.03 9.29
N GLU A 471 -20.44 0.19 8.28
CA GLU A 471 -19.65 -1.02 8.08
C GLU A 471 -19.25 -1.22 6.62
N LYS A 472 -18.24 -2.06 6.40
CA LYS A 472 -17.85 -2.47 5.05
C LYS A 472 -18.78 -3.54 4.51
N GLN A 473 -19.38 -3.26 3.35
CA GLN A 473 -20.24 -4.17 2.63
C GLN A 473 -19.69 -4.48 1.23
N GLU A 474 -19.83 -5.74 0.82
CA GLU A 474 -19.54 -6.16 -0.55
C GLU A 474 -20.71 -5.76 -1.46
N ILE A 475 -20.43 -4.89 -2.43
CA ILE A 475 -21.43 -4.45 -3.41
C ILE A 475 -21.09 -5.06 -4.76
N ARG A 476 -21.99 -5.89 -5.28
CA ARG A 476 -21.85 -6.45 -6.61
C ARG A 476 -22.53 -5.56 -7.65
N ASN A 477 -21.77 -5.06 -8.60
CA ASN A 477 -22.33 -4.35 -9.74
C ASN A 477 -23.10 -5.33 -10.63
N VAL A 478 -24.42 -5.15 -10.73
CA VAL A 478 -25.31 -6.05 -11.47
C VAL A 478 -24.98 -6.11 -12.97
N LYS A 479 -24.42 -5.04 -13.54
CA LYS A 479 -24.09 -4.95 -14.99
C LYS A 479 -22.74 -5.54 -15.33
N THR A 480 -21.74 -5.36 -14.46
CA THR A 480 -20.35 -5.78 -14.73
C THR A 480 -19.96 -7.06 -13.99
N GLY A 481 -20.73 -7.47 -12.98
CA GLY A 481 -20.39 -8.58 -12.08
C GLY A 481 -19.25 -8.25 -11.11
N GLU A 482 -18.68 -7.05 -11.18
CA GLU A 482 -17.59 -6.59 -10.33
C GLU A 482 -18.05 -6.46 -8.89
N VAL A 483 -17.28 -7.02 -7.95
CA VAL A 483 -17.51 -6.87 -6.52
C VAL A 483 -16.57 -5.79 -5.99
N THR A 484 -17.15 -4.75 -5.37
CA THR A 484 -16.42 -3.70 -4.67
C THR A 484 -16.80 -3.73 -3.20
N VAL A 485 -15.84 -3.42 -2.33
CA VAL A 485 -16.09 -3.28 -0.88
C VAL A 485 -16.17 -1.79 -0.58
N GLN A 486 -17.26 -1.35 0.04
CA GLN A 486 -17.53 0.05 0.34
C GLN A 486 -18.05 0.21 1.76
N TRP A 487 -17.76 1.34 2.40
CA TRP A 487 -18.39 1.75 3.64
C TRP A 487 -19.85 2.12 3.40
N LYS A 488 -20.76 1.58 4.21
CA LYS A 488 -22.21 1.82 4.13
C LYS A 488 -22.81 2.00 5.51
N PRO A 489 -23.76 2.93 5.66
CA PRO A 489 -24.51 3.10 6.90
C PRO A 489 -25.20 1.81 7.33
N LEU A 490 -25.16 1.53 8.63
CA LEU A 490 -25.89 0.47 9.27
C LEU A 490 -27.36 0.85 9.43
N THR A 491 -28.28 -0.06 9.11
CA THR A 491 -29.72 0.18 9.27
C THR A 491 -30.06 0.36 10.74
N GLY A 492 -30.72 1.48 11.07
CA GLY A 492 -31.18 1.79 12.44
C GLY A 492 -30.11 2.42 13.35
N HIS A 493 -28.92 2.73 12.83
CA HIS A 493 -27.92 3.49 13.57
C HIS A 493 -28.10 5.00 13.42
N PRO A 494 -27.61 5.79 14.40
CA PRO A 494 -27.63 7.25 14.30
C PRO A 494 -26.84 7.74 13.08
N THR A 495 -26.98 9.02 12.80
CA THR A 495 -26.24 9.71 11.74
C THR A 495 -24.72 9.56 11.93
N ASN A 496 -23.96 9.56 10.84
CA ASN A 496 -22.52 9.30 10.83
C ASN A 496 -21.62 10.56 10.97
N HIS A 497 -22.19 11.72 11.32
CA HIS A 497 -21.48 13.01 11.26
C HIS A 497 -20.14 13.03 12.03
N LEU A 498 -20.08 12.44 13.24
CA LEU A 498 -18.83 12.37 14.01
C LEU A 498 -17.85 11.32 13.46
N LEU A 499 -18.32 10.33 12.70
CA LEU A 499 -17.45 9.45 11.92
C LEU A 499 -16.82 10.21 10.75
N ASP A 500 -17.60 11.05 10.07
CA ASP A 500 -17.10 11.86 8.96
C ASP A 500 -16.13 12.95 9.48
N THR A 501 -16.43 13.64 10.60
CA THR A 501 -15.47 14.57 11.21
C THR A 501 -14.19 13.85 11.62
N CYS A 502 -14.25 12.69 12.27
CA CYS A 502 -13.08 11.91 12.63
C CYS A 502 -12.25 11.49 11.40
N THR A 503 -12.92 11.13 10.31
CA THR A 503 -12.30 10.79 9.02
C THR A 503 -11.57 11.99 8.41
N TYR A 504 -12.22 13.15 8.39
CA TYR A 504 -11.62 14.41 7.91
C TYR A 504 -10.47 14.85 8.79
N ASN A 505 -10.59 14.72 10.11
CA ASN A 505 -9.55 15.07 11.06
C ASN A 505 -8.27 14.28 10.83
N ALA A 506 -8.37 12.96 10.63
CA ALA A 506 -7.22 12.11 10.32
C ALA A 506 -6.54 12.51 9.00
N ALA A 507 -7.33 12.87 7.98
CA ALA A 507 -6.79 13.35 6.71
C ALA A 507 -6.05 14.68 6.85
N VAL A 508 -6.62 15.63 7.58
CA VAL A 508 -6.00 16.94 7.83
C VAL A 508 -4.74 16.81 8.67
N ALA A 509 -4.73 15.90 9.65
CA ALA A 509 -3.54 15.61 10.43
C ALA A 509 -2.38 15.07 9.58
N ASP A 510 -2.66 14.19 8.60
CA ASP A 510 -1.64 13.73 7.66
C ASP A 510 -1.13 14.86 6.75
N ILE A 511 -2.04 15.70 6.23
CA ILE A 511 -1.71 16.91 5.45
C ILE A 511 -0.84 17.87 6.28
N ALA A 512 -1.11 18.02 7.58
CA ALA A 512 -0.34 18.83 8.51
C ALA A 512 0.99 18.17 8.95
N GLY A 513 1.26 16.94 8.52
CA GLY A 513 2.54 16.27 8.76
C GLY A 513 2.67 15.54 10.10
N VAL A 514 1.55 15.13 10.72
CA VAL A 514 1.55 14.40 12.02
C VAL A 514 2.51 13.20 12.07
N LYS A 515 2.72 12.53 10.92
CA LYS A 515 3.63 11.38 10.79
C LYS A 515 5.12 11.72 11.01
N TYR A 516 5.47 13.01 10.98
CA TYR A 516 6.82 13.50 11.21
C TYR A 516 7.05 14.03 12.62
N LEU A 517 6.02 14.00 13.49
CA LEU A 517 6.19 14.36 14.88
C LEU A 517 7.16 13.39 15.56
N THR A 518 8.19 13.94 16.19
CA THR A 518 9.18 13.19 16.97
C THR A 518 8.96 13.44 18.47
N GLU A 519 9.31 12.47 19.31
CA GLU A 519 9.40 12.72 20.76
C GLU A 519 10.40 13.86 20.99
N PRO A 520 10.07 14.84 21.86
CA PRO A 520 11.05 15.84 22.27
C PRO A 520 12.24 15.09 22.86
N GLU A 521 13.46 15.42 22.42
CA GLU A 521 14.66 14.89 23.04
C GLU A 521 14.59 15.22 24.54
N ALA A 522 14.70 14.21 25.39
CA ALA A 522 14.82 14.42 26.82
C ALA A 522 16.09 15.27 27.04
N TYR A 523 15.93 16.52 27.42
CA TYR A 523 17.03 17.32 27.93
C TYR A 523 17.51 16.60 29.20
N GLU A 524 18.57 15.82 29.08
CA GLU A 524 19.38 15.46 30.23
C GLU A 524 19.97 16.78 30.75
N GLU A 525 19.40 17.28 31.84
CA GLU A 525 20.10 18.26 32.64
C GLU A 525 21.42 17.62 33.10
N SER A 526 22.47 17.82 32.30
CA SER A 526 23.81 17.56 32.76
C SER A 526 24.09 18.57 33.88
N ASN A 527 23.94 18.15 35.11
CA ASN A 527 24.56 18.78 36.25
C ASN A 527 26.11 18.70 36.08
N SER A 528 26.63 19.51 35.16
CA SER A 528 28.07 19.83 35.17
C SER A 528 28.26 20.94 36.19
N VAL A 529 28.72 20.54 37.35
CA VAL A 529 29.42 21.42 38.29
C VAL A 529 30.54 22.11 37.51
N THR A 530 30.36 23.37 37.20
CA THR A 530 31.40 24.24 36.66
C THR A 530 32.40 24.52 37.76
N GLU A 531 33.48 23.75 37.83
CA GLU A 531 34.72 24.24 38.43
C GLU A 531 35.26 25.38 37.56
N ALA A 532 35.26 26.56 38.10
CA ALA A 532 35.86 27.74 37.50
C ALA A 532 37.37 27.54 37.40
N ILE A 533 37.86 27.31 36.19
CA ILE A 533 39.28 27.44 35.87
C ILE A 533 39.51 28.86 35.35
N ASP A 534 40.16 29.65 36.18
CA ASP A 534 40.69 30.98 35.91
C ASP A 534 41.80 30.90 34.86
N TYR A 535 41.61 31.49 33.68
CA TYR A 535 42.70 31.79 32.74
C TYR A 535 42.79 33.30 32.50
N GLY A 536 43.82 33.86 33.10
CA GLY A 536 44.22 35.24 32.92
C GLY A 536 44.56 35.60 31.47
N VAL A 537 44.17 36.80 31.14
CA VAL A 537 44.71 37.83 30.28
C VAL A 537 45.60 37.41 29.08
N GLY A 538 45.17 37.81 27.90
CA GLY A 538 45.98 37.89 26.70
C GLY A 538 45.25 38.56 25.54
N MET A 539 45.37 39.90 25.42
CA MET A 539 44.90 40.68 24.26
C MET A 539 45.64 40.27 22.98
N GLY A 540 44.89 40.21 21.88
CA GLY A 540 45.47 40.09 20.55
C GLY A 540 44.45 40.22 19.43
N ASN A 541 44.31 41.46 18.92
CA ASN A 541 43.63 41.83 17.68
C ASN A 541 44.08 40.99 16.49
N THR A 542 43.19 40.61 15.57
CA THR A 542 43.26 41.06 14.15
C THR A 542 42.16 40.40 13.30
N ASN A 543 41.62 41.23 12.47
CA ASN A 543 40.65 41.03 11.39
C ASN A 543 41.07 40.06 10.26
N HIS A 544 40.00 39.75 9.45
CA HIS A 544 39.99 39.30 8.03
C HIS A 544 39.79 37.79 7.84
N TRP A 545 39.01 37.29 6.92
CA TRP A 545 38.36 37.77 5.70
C TRP A 545 37.27 36.80 5.28
N PHE A 546 36.25 37.32 4.58
CA PHE A 546 35.36 36.66 3.66
C PHE A 546 36.04 35.75 2.62
N ARG A 547 35.51 34.55 2.41
CA ARG A 547 35.06 34.07 1.12
C ARG A 547 34.32 32.75 1.24
#